data_12805b528c96efc2e6fdd5cb9280274e
#
_entry.id   12805b528c96efc2e6fdd5cb9280274e
#
_cell.length_a   1.000
_cell.length_b   1.000
_cell.length_c   1.000
_cell.angle_alpha   90.00
_cell.angle_beta   90.00
_cell.angle_gamma   90.00
#
_symmetry.space_group_name_H-M   'P 1'
#
loop_
_entity.id
_entity.type
_entity.pdbx_description
1 polymer ?
#
loop_
_entity_poly.entity_id
_entity_poly.type
_entity_poly.pdbx_seq_one_letter_code
_entity_poly.pdbx_strand_id
1 'polypeptide(L)'
;MARIIAHQTKSYFVDFSAVTSGIKEIKEVMKQADTRRALGQKTILFVDEIHRFNKAQQDAFLPYVEKGSIILIGATTENPSFEINSALLSRCRVFVLNSLNTDDLKDLIIRAISSSKGLGNLKIHITDEDIEAIAAFSGGDARFCLNTLEMVVYNSPSELDGIHVSQDILKQCLQKRSLLYDKKGEEHYNIISALHKSVRNSDVQAAVYWLARMLEAGEDPLYIARRLVRMASEDIGMADSRALEICVAAYQACHYLGVPECNVHLTHAAVYLALAPKSNALEVAYNNAKSDALKTLDQPVPLHIRNAPTKLMKELGYNKGYEYSHDYEYHMTDMQCLPDALVGKEYYVPSDQGSEVRVRNRLAQIKQIKAMVHRNRMIKQNPKGGKS
;
A
#
# COMPACT_ATOMS: atom_id res chain seq x y z
N MET A 1 -9.06 4.86 -26.23
CA MET A 1 -10.20 3.93 -26.04
C MET A 1 -11.51 4.66 -25.76
N ALA A 2 -11.65 5.47 -24.72
CA ALA A 2 -12.90 6.18 -24.35
C ALA A 2 -13.47 7.05 -25.48
N ARG A 3 -12.63 7.82 -26.21
CA ARG A 3 -13.05 8.62 -27.40
C ARG A 3 -13.56 7.74 -28.53
N ILE A 4 -12.99 6.56 -28.77
CA ILE A 4 -13.44 5.62 -29.79
C ILE A 4 -14.85 5.11 -29.45
N ILE A 5 -15.06 4.74 -28.18
CA ILE A 5 -16.38 4.31 -27.70
C ILE A 5 -17.42 5.43 -27.89
N ALA A 6 -17.06 6.67 -27.51
CA ALA A 6 -17.95 7.81 -27.69
C ALA A 6 -18.34 8.06 -29.17
N HIS A 7 -17.37 7.95 -30.06
CA HIS A 7 -17.60 8.08 -31.49
C HIS A 7 -18.50 6.96 -32.04
N GLN A 8 -18.21 5.71 -31.70
CA GLN A 8 -19.01 4.56 -32.16
C GLN A 8 -20.44 4.59 -31.62
N THR A 9 -20.62 5.08 -30.37
CA THR A 9 -21.95 5.16 -29.75
C THR A 9 -22.68 6.48 -30.03
N LYS A 10 -22.10 7.38 -30.84
CA LYS A 10 -22.61 8.73 -31.14
C LYS A 10 -22.92 9.52 -29.86
N SER A 11 -22.14 9.30 -28.80
CA SER A 11 -22.30 9.97 -27.51
C SER A 11 -21.49 11.26 -27.47
N TYR A 12 -21.96 12.23 -26.70
CA TYR A 12 -21.18 13.44 -26.43
C TYR A 12 -20.03 13.08 -25.50
N PHE A 13 -18.80 13.43 -25.85
CA PHE A 13 -17.61 13.09 -25.10
C PHE A 13 -17.11 14.29 -24.30
N VAL A 14 -16.92 14.09 -22.99
CA VAL A 14 -16.31 15.05 -22.08
C VAL A 14 -15.04 14.44 -21.52
N ASP A 15 -13.92 15.11 -21.74
CA ASP A 15 -12.62 14.76 -21.17
C ASP A 15 -12.39 15.59 -19.90
N PHE A 16 -12.16 14.92 -18.79
CA PHE A 16 -12.07 15.56 -17.49
C PHE A 16 -10.81 15.10 -16.77
N SER A 17 -9.99 16.05 -16.33
CA SER A 17 -8.77 15.74 -15.60
C SER A 17 -9.00 15.90 -14.09
N ALA A 18 -8.75 14.84 -13.33
CA ALA A 18 -8.81 14.89 -11.87
C ALA A 18 -7.74 15.81 -11.24
N VAL A 19 -6.71 16.18 -11.98
CA VAL A 19 -5.60 17.03 -11.51
C VAL A 19 -5.96 18.52 -11.50
N THR A 20 -6.74 18.96 -12.51
CA THR A 20 -6.99 20.39 -12.73
C THR A 20 -8.41 20.82 -12.36
N SER A 21 -9.32 19.89 -12.14
CA SER A 21 -10.76 20.17 -12.07
C SER A 21 -11.31 20.14 -10.65
N GLY A 22 -12.05 21.19 -10.30
CA GLY A 22 -12.70 21.36 -9.01
C GLY A 22 -14.15 20.86 -8.97
N ILE A 23 -14.73 20.78 -7.78
CA ILE A 23 -16.12 20.36 -7.52
C ILE A 23 -17.15 21.21 -8.30
N LYS A 24 -16.87 22.51 -8.51
CA LYS A 24 -17.75 23.41 -9.25
C LYS A 24 -17.86 23.02 -10.72
N GLU A 25 -16.75 22.68 -11.35
CA GLU A 25 -16.68 22.25 -12.74
C GLU A 25 -17.38 20.90 -12.95
N ILE A 26 -17.18 19.97 -12.00
CA ILE A 26 -17.92 18.69 -11.99
C ILE A 26 -19.43 18.95 -12.04
N LYS A 27 -19.94 19.80 -11.14
CA LYS A 27 -21.39 20.12 -11.07
C LYS A 27 -21.92 20.78 -12.34
N GLU A 28 -21.13 21.63 -13.00
CA GLU A 28 -21.50 22.27 -14.25
C GLU A 28 -21.61 21.27 -15.40
N VAL A 29 -20.60 20.42 -15.55
CA VAL A 29 -20.62 19.34 -16.55
C VAL A 29 -21.80 18.39 -16.32
N MET A 30 -22.12 18.09 -15.08
CA MET A 30 -23.28 17.24 -14.72
C MET A 30 -24.60 17.85 -15.14
N LYS A 31 -24.81 19.15 -14.89
CA LYS A 31 -26.03 19.87 -15.31
C LYS A 31 -26.18 19.85 -16.84
N GLN A 32 -25.07 20.06 -17.57
CA GLN A 32 -25.08 20.01 -19.02
C GLN A 32 -25.40 18.59 -19.53
N ALA A 33 -24.92 17.55 -18.84
CA ALA A 33 -25.25 16.17 -19.19
C ALA A 33 -26.74 15.86 -18.96
N ASP A 34 -27.35 16.36 -17.89
CA ASP A 34 -28.80 16.24 -17.64
C ASP A 34 -29.60 16.92 -18.75
N THR A 35 -29.20 18.12 -19.20
CA THR A 35 -29.85 18.84 -20.29
C THR A 35 -29.76 18.04 -21.63
N ARG A 36 -28.56 17.50 -21.94
CA ARG A 36 -28.37 16.67 -23.14
C ARG A 36 -29.21 15.40 -23.10
N ARG A 37 -29.30 14.77 -21.92
CA ARG A 37 -30.12 13.58 -21.71
C ARG A 37 -31.59 13.86 -21.99
N ALA A 38 -32.12 15.02 -21.57
CA ALA A 38 -33.49 15.43 -21.84
C ALA A 38 -33.75 15.59 -23.36
N LEU A 39 -32.69 15.88 -24.12
CA LEU A 39 -32.72 15.95 -25.61
C LEU A 39 -32.41 14.59 -26.29
N GLY A 40 -32.34 13.50 -25.51
CA GLY A 40 -32.07 12.17 -26.03
C GLY A 40 -30.59 11.86 -26.35
N GLN A 41 -29.65 12.76 -26.01
CA GLN A 41 -28.22 12.58 -26.25
C GLN A 41 -27.50 12.01 -25.03
N LYS A 42 -26.78 10.90 -25.20
CA LYS A 42 -25.94 10.29 -24.15
C LYS A 42 -24.65 11.07 -23.99
N THR A 43 -24.17 11.19 -22.76
CA THR A 43 -22.88 11.82 -22.44
C THR A 43 -21.93 10.77 -21.85
N ILE A 44 -20.76 10.60 -22.44
CA ILE A 44 -19.64 9.84 -21.86
C ILE A 44 -18.71 10.83 -21.19
N LEU A 45 -18.53 10.67 -19.89
CA LEU A 45 -17.55 11.41 -19.10
C LEU A 45 -16.33 10.51 -18.89
N PHE A 46 -15.21 10.91 -19.46
CA PHE A 46 -13.92 10.27 -19.20
C PHE A 46 -13.16 11.04 -18.13
N VAL A 47 -12.72 10.34 -17.09
CA VAL A 47 -11.94 10.90 -15.99
C VAL A 47 -10.61 10.18 -15.93
N ASP A 48 -9.54 10.88 -16.30
CA ASP A 48 -8.20 10.36 -16.16
C ASP A 48 -7.71 10.52 -14.73
N GLU A 49 -6.97 9.51 -14.23
CA GLU A 49 -6.45 9.46 -12.86
C GLU A 49 -7.55 9.70 -11.79
N ILE A 50 -8.69 9.03 -11.93
CA ILE A 50 -9.87 9.23 -11.08
C ILE A 50 -9.59 9.05 -9.58
N HIS A 51 -8.56 8.29 -9.21
CA HIS A 51 -8.10 8.11 -7.83
C HIS A 51 -7.63 9.40 -7.15
N ARG A 52 -7.29 10.44 -7.92
CA ARG A 52 -6.90 11.76 -7.39
C ARG A 52 -8.07 12.58 -6.86
N PHE A 53 -9.29 12.20 -7.18
CA PHE A 53 -10.46 12.80 -6.59
C PHE A 53 -10.66 12.31 -5.16
N ASN A 54 -10.92 13.24 -4.23
CA ASN A 54 -11.32 12.89 -2.89
C ASN A 54 -12.74 12.25 -2.88
N LYS A 55 -13.11 11.64 -1.74
CA LYS A 55 -14.39 10.94 -1.60
C LYS A 55 -15.60 11.81 -1.95
N ALA A 56 -15.62 13.09 -1.54
CA ALA A 56 -16.73 14.00 -1.83
C ALA A 56 -16.85 14.36 -3.33
N GLN A 57 -15.71 14.40 -4.04
CA GLN A 57 -15.69 14.60 -5.48
C GLN A 57 -16.17 13.34 -6.22
N GLN A 58 -15.78 12.17 -5.76
CA GLN A 58 -16.26 10.88 -6.32
C GLN A 58 -17.77 10.70 -6.06
N ASP A 59 -18.26 11.06 -4.89
CA ASP A 59 -19.69 11.01 -4.55
C ASP A 59 -20.55 11.94 -5.43
N ALA A 60 -19.98 13.03 -5.91
CA ALA A 60 -20.70 13.96 -6.78
C ALA A 60 -21.13 13.34 -8.12
N PHE A 61 -20.51 12.24 -8.57
CA PHE A 61 -20.90 11.51 -9.77
C PHE A 61 -22.09 10.58 -9.56
N LEU A 62 -22.31 10.08 -8.34
CA LEU A 62 -23.30 9.03 -8.05
C LEU A 62 -24.71 9.35 -8.56
N PRO A 63 -25.31 10.51 -8.27
CA PRO A 63 -26.68 10.80 -8.72
C PRO A 63 -26.84 10.79 -10.23
N TYR A 64 -25.80 11.13 -10.99
CA TYR A 64 -25.82 11.24 -12.43
C TYR A 64 -25.55 9.92 -13.14
N VAL A 65 -24.71 9.07 -12.51
CA VAL A 65 -24.50 7.68 -12.95
C VAL A 65 -25.78 6.86 -12.72
N GLU A 66 -26.41 7.01 -11.55
CA GLU A 66 -27.65 6.29 -11.21
C GLU A 66 -28.83 6.69 -12.11
N LYS A 67 -28.95 7.98 -12.42
CA LYS A 67 -29.96 8.48 -13.38
C LYS A 67 -29.66 8.09 -14.82
N GLY A 68 -28.44 7.67 -15.14
CA GLY A 68 -27.99 7.46 -16.51
C GLY A 68 -27.80 8.75 -17.31
N SER A 69 -27.58 9.90 -16.65
CA SER A 69 -27.28 11.18 -17.29
C SER A 69 -25.88 11.17 -17.86
N ILE A 70 -24.99 10.41 -17.27
CA ILE A 70 -23.63 10.15 -17.76
C ILE A 70 -23.32 8.66 -17.78
N ILE A 71 -22.45 8.29 -18.71
CA ILE A 71 -21.70 7.04 -18.69
C ILE A 71 -20.29 7.40 -18.22
N LEU A 72 -19.93 7.01 -17.01
CA LEU A 72 -18.63 7.30 -16.45
C LEU A 72 -17.59 6.27 -16.92
N ILE A 73 -16.47 6.74 -17.44
CA ILE A 73 -15.28 5.93 -17.74
C ILE A 73 -14.14 6.53 -16.93
N GLY A 74 -13.78 5.91 -15.81
CA GLY A 74 -12.62 6.28 -14.99
C GLY A 74 -11.40 5.48 -15.41
N ALA A 75 -10.26 6.15 -15.60
CA ALA A 75 -8.96 5.50 -15.73
C ALA A 75 -8.13 5.72 -14.46
N THR A 76 -7.40 4.70 -14.04
CA THR A 76 -6.51 4.77 -12.90
C THR A 76 -5.34 3.80 -13.05
N THR A 77 -4.17 4.18 -12.56
CA THR A 77 -3.00 3.33 -12.40
C THR A 77 -2.97 2.63 -11.04
N GLU A 78 -3.87 3.02 -10.11
CA GLU A 78 -3.96 2.47 -8.77
C GLU A 78 -5.03 1.36 -8.67
N ASN A 79 -4.94 0.53 -7.64
CA ASN A 79 -5.96 -0.50 -7.42
C ASN A 79 -7.30 0.15 -7.03
N PRO A 80 -8.34 0.03 -7.86
CA PRO A 80 -9.62 0.72 -7.64
C PRO A 80 -10.32 0.29 -6.35
N SER A 81 -10.03 -0.89 -5.81
CA SER A 81 -10.62 -1.37 -4.55
C SER A 81 -10.18 -0.56 -3.32
N PHE A 82 -9.04 0.11 -3.39
CA PHE A 82 -8.51 0.93 -2.30
C PHE A 82 -8.80 2.42 -2.49
N GLU A 83 -8.79 2.88 -3.75
CA GLU A 83 -8.80 4.31 -4.07
C GLU A 83 -10.17 4.84 -4.49
N ILE A 84 -11.03 3.97 -5.00
CA ILE A 84 -12.36 4.36 -5.47
C ILE A 84 -13.40 4.08 -4.38
N ASN A 85 -14.30 5.06 -4.17
CA ASN A 85 -15.41 4.92 -3.25
C ASN A 85 -16.24 3.66 -3.59
N SER A 86 -16.53 2.85 -2.60
CA SER A 86 -17.26 1.59 -2.74
C SER A 86 -18.65 1.78 -3.40
N ALA A 87 -19.32 2.91 -3.12
CA ALA A 87 -20.60 3.24 -3.72
C ALA A 87 -20.48 3.50 -5.23
N LEU A 88 -19.41 4.15 -5.68
CA LEU A 88 -19.14 4.37 -7.10
C LEU A 88 -18.68 3.07 -7.77
N LEU A 89 -17.79 2.33 -7.12
CA LEU A 89 -17.25 1.07 -7.62
C LEU A 89 -18.34 0.02 -7.83
N SER A 90 -19.34 -0.05 -6.94
CA SER A 90 -20.48 -0.97 -7.07
C SER A 90 -21.36 -0.72 -8.30
N ARG A 91 -21.26 0.47 -8.89
CA ARG A 91 -22.00 0.90 -10.09
C ARG A 91 -21.15 0.91 -11.36
N CYS A 92 -19.89 0.54 -11.24
CA CYS A 92 -18.94 0.48 -12.35
C CYS A 92 -18.49 -0.97 -12.58
N ARG A 93 -18.13 -1.27 -13.82
CA ARG A 93 -17.44 -2.50 -14.17
C ARG A 93 -15.95 -2.23 -14.29
N VAL A 94 -15.13 -3.00 -13.60
CA VAL A 94 -13.68 -2.89 -13.67
C VAL A 94 -13.17 -3.71 -14.87
N PHE A 95 -12.33 -3.09 -15.68
CA PHE A 95 -11.59 -3.72 -16.77
C PHE A 95 -10.10 -3.52 -16.50
N VAL A 96 -9.38 -4.61 -16.32
CA VAL A 96 -7.93 -4.57 -16.18
C VAL A 96 -7.30 -4.56 -17.57
N LEU A 97 -6.46 -3.57 -17.83
CA LEU A 97 -5.67 -3.48 -19.06
C LEU A 97 -4.28 -4.05 -18.79
N ASN A 98 -3.88 -5.03 -19.58
CA ASN A 98 -2.53 -5.59 -19.51
C ASN A 98 -1.53 -4.69 -20.24
N SER A 99 -0.27 -4.74 -19.82
CA SER A 99 0.84 -4.14 -20.56
C SER A 99 0.90 -4.72 -21.98
N LEU A 100 1.32 -3.90 -22.94
CA LEU A 100 1.54 -4.37 -24.30
C LEU A 100 2.72 -5.37 -24.33
N ASN A 101 2.61 -6.38 -25.16
CA ASN A 101 3.75 -7.28 -25.40
C ASN A 101 4.74 -6.65 -26.40
N THR A 102 5.89 -7.29 -26.56
CA THR A 102 6.95 -6.80 -27.47
C THR A 102 6.48 -6.72 -28.93
N ASP A 103 5.67 -7.68 -29.38
CA ASP A 103 5.16 -7.70 -30.75
C ASP A 103 4.15 -6.58 -31.00
N ASP A 104 3.27 -6.30 -30.05
CA ASP A 104 2.36 -5.14 -30.11
C ASP A 104 3.13 -3.82 -30.25
N LEU A 105 4.27 -3.70 -29.54
CA LEU A 105 5.11 -2.51 -29.59
C LEU A 105 5.90 -2.42 -30.90
N LYS A 106 6.36 -3.54 -31.46
CA LYS A 106 6.96 -3.57 -32.82
C LYS A 106 5.97 -3.09 -33.86
N ASP A 107 4.74 -3.60 -33.84
CA ASP A 107 3.69 -3.17 -34.75
C ASP A 107 3.39 -1.66 -34.59
N LEU A 108 3.42 -1.16 -33.37
CA LEU A 108 3.24 0.27 -33.09
C LEU A 108 4.37 1.11 -33.69
N ILE A 109 5.64 0.68 -33.56
CA ILE A 109 6.80 1.34 -34.16
C ILE A 109 6.68 1.37 -35.69
N ILE A 110 6.40 0.23 -36.31
CA ILE A 110 6.26 0.10 -37.77
C ILE A 110 5.15 1.05 -38.28
N ARG A 111 4.02 1.09 -37.58
CA ARG A 111 2.93 2.02 -37.90
C ARG A 111 3.33 3.48 -37.72
N ALA A 112 4.12 3.82 -36.68
CA ALA A 112 4.58 5.19 -36.48
C ALA A 112 5.55 5.65 -37.58
N ILE A 113 6.43 4.76 -38.06
CA ILE A 113 7.38 5.05 -39.16
C ILE A 113 6.67 5.19 -40.51
N SER A 114 5.60 4.41 -40.76
CA SER A 114 4.90 4.40 -42.04
C SER A 114 3.76 5.41 -42.14
N SER A 115 3.21 5.88 -41.03
CA SER A 115 2.04 6.77 -41.02
C SER A 115 2.42 8.23 -41.25
N SER A 116 1.69 8.93 -42.12
CA SER A 116 1.80 10.38 -42.31
C SER A 116 1.46 11.20 -41.04
N LYS A 117 0.76 10.60 -40.06
CA LYS A 117 0.48 11.19 -38.74
C LYS A 117 1.59 10.97 -37.76
N GLY A 118 2.58 10.15 -38.10
CA GLY A 118 3.79 9.87 -37.30
C GLY A 118 5.01 10.37 -38.06
N LEU A 119 5.99 9.50 -38.24
CA LEU A 119 7.27 9.79 -38.87
C LEU A 119 7.31 9.46 -40.37
N GLY A 120 6.17 9.08 -40.99
CA GLY A 120 6.09 8.61 -42.38
C GLY A 120 6.45 9.65 -43.44
N ASN A 121 6.63 10.91 -43.06
CA ASN A 121 7.15 11.96 -43.99
C ASN A 121 8.71 11.98 -44.00
N LEU A 122 9.35 11.21 -43.12
CA LEU A 122 10.80 11.06 -43.04
C LEU A 122 11.20 9.74 -43.67
N LYS A 123 12.27 9.75 -44.47
CA LYS A 123 12.86 8.50 -44.99
C LYS A 123 13.79 7.97 -43.90
N ILE A 124 13.36 6.91 -43.20
CA ILE A 124 14.07 6.34 -42.04
C ILE A 124 14.58 4.96 -42.41
N HIS A 125 15.87 4.76 -42.22
CA HIS A 125 16.54 3.46 -42.29
C HIS A 125 16.81 2.96 -40.88
N ILE A 126 16.02 1.96 -40.45
CA ILE A 126 16.11 1.29 -39.15
C ILE A 126 16.01 -0.22 -39.37
N THR A 127 16.80 -1.00 -38.65
CA THR A 127 16.77 -2.46 -38.76
C THR A 127 15.69 -3.08 -37.89
N ASP A 128 15.28 -4.31 -38.21
CA ASP A 128 14.33 -5.07 -37.37
C ASP A 128 14.90 -5.33 -35.96
N GLU A 129 16.22 -5.48 -35.85
CA GLU A 129 16.93 -5.64 -34.58
C GLU A 129 16.83 -4.37 -33.70
N ASP A 130 16.92 -3.17 -34.33
CA ASP A 130 16.78 -1.91 -33.62
C ASP A 130 15.32 -1.69 -33.14
N ILE A 131 14.34 -2.06 -33.98
CA ILE A 131 12.92 -2.03 -33.63
C ILE A 131 12.66 -2.97 -32.44
N GLU A 132 13.22 -4.17 -32.47
CA GLU A 132 13.09 -5.13 -31.38
C GLU A 132 13.75 -4.63 -30.09
N ALA A 133 14.93 -4.02 -30.17
CA ALA A 133 15.61 -3.43 -29.04
C ALA A 133 14.79 -2.30 -28.40
N ILE A 134 14.22 -1.38 -29.19
CA ILE A 134 13.34 -0.30 -28.70
C ILE A 134 12.08 -0.89 -28.05
N ALA A 135 11.44 -1.87 -28.69
CA ALA A 135 10.22 -2.52 -28.19
C ALA A 135 10.46 -3.25 -26.86
N ALA A 136 11.50 -4.12 -26.80
CA ALA A 136 11.87 -4.86 -25.59
C ALA A 136 12.22 -3.91 -24.44
N PHE A 137 12.99 -2.86 -24.73
CA PHE A 137 13.38 -1.88 -23.73
C PHE A 137 12.20 -1.05 -23.22
N SER A 138 11.11 -0.92 -23.99
CA SER A 138 9.94 -0.14 -23.62
C SER A 138 9.08 -0.80 -22.54
N GLY A 139 9.26 -2.09 -22.26
CA GLY A 139 8.63 -2.79 -21.13
C GLY A 139 7.10 -2.69 -21.11
N GLY A 140 6.44 -2.69 -22.29
CA GLY A 140 5.00 -2.64 -22.41
C GLY A 140 4.38 -1.24 -22.48
N ASP A 141 5.18 -0.16 -22.39
CA ASP A 141 4.72 1.23 -22.41
C ASP A 141 4.81 1.83 -23.82
N ALA A 142 3.65 1.99 -24.47
CA ALA A 142 3.52 2.55 -25.81
C ALA A 142 4.00 4.01 -25.93
N ARG A 143 3.73 4.85 -24.93
CA ARG A 143 4.12 6.27 -24.93
C ARG A 143 5.62 6.39 -24.88
N PHE A 144 6.23 5.63 -24.00
CA PHE A 144 7.68 5.59 -23.89
C PHE A 144 8.32 5.01 -25.17
N CYS A 145 7.77 3.95 -25.71
CA CYS A 145 8.23 3.35 -26.97
C CYS A 145 8.28 4.37 -28.11
N LEU A 146 7.21 5.12 -28.31
CA LEU A 146 7.13 6.15 -29.34
C LEU A 146 8.07 7.33 -29.08
N ASN A 147 8.19 7.79 -27.83
CA ASN A 147 9.13 8.86 -27.47
C ASN A 147 10.57 8.42 -27.69
N THR A 148 10.91 7.16 -27.37
CA THR A 148 12.26 6.61 -27.60
C THR A 148 12.55 6.53 -29.09
N LEU A 149 11.59 6.04 -29.90
CA LEU A 149 11.71 6.02 -31.35
C LEU A 149 11.96 7.44 -31.91
N GLU A 150 11.15 8.41 -31.48
CA GLU A 150 11.28 9.81 -31.91
C GLU A 150 12.65 10.37 -31.53
N MET A 151 13.10 10.15 -30.31
CA MET A 151 14.42 10.59 -29.85
C MET A 151 15.56 9.94 -30.64
N VAL A 152 15.48 8.65 -30.93
CA VAL A 152 16.48 7.94 -31.73
C VAL A 152 16.52 8.51 -33.14
N VAL A 153 15.39 8.67 -33.79
CA VAL A 153 15.30 9.18 -35.17
C VAL A 153 15.85 10.61 -35.28
N TYR A 154 15.45 11.53 -34.38
CA TYR A 154 15.90 12.93 -34.47
C TYR A 154 17.35 13.16 -34.05
N ASN A 155 17.96 12.23 -33.31
CA ASN A 155 19.38 12.31 -32.96
C ASN A 155 20.29 11.51 -33.92
N SER A 156 19.71 10.76 -34.88
CA SER A 156 20.46 9.99 -35.86
C SER A 156 20.92 10.87 -37.03
N PRO A 157 22.07 10.57 -37.65
CA PRO A 157 22.57 11.34 -38.76
C PRO A 157 21.61 11.27 -39.97
N SER A 158 21.42 12.44 -40.58
CA SER A 158 20.63 12.58 -41.81
C SER A 158 21.59 12.63 -42.98
N GLU A 159 21.47 11.69 -43.89
CA GLU A 159 22.23 11.59 -45.15
C GLU A 159 21.36 11.98 -46.37
N LEU A 160 21.97 11.99 -47.57
CA LEU A 160 21.25 12.37 -48.78
C LEU A 160 20.07 11.41 -49.10
N ASP A 161 20.14 10.18 -48.67
CA ASP A 161 19.15 9.13 -48.89
C ASP A 161 18.17 8.91 -47.73
N GLY A 162 18.37 9.60 -46.58
CA GLY A 162 17.46 9.53 -45.44
C GLY A 162 18.18 9.56 -44.08
N ILE A 163 17.45 9.25 -43.02
CA ILE A 163 17.95 9.18 -41.63
C ILE A 163 18.36 7.76 -41.36
N HIS A 164 19.63 7.54 -41.00
CA HIS A 164 20.17 6.24 -40.65
C HIS A 164 20.28 6.10 -39.13
N VAL A 165 19.53 5.16 -38.55
CA VAL A 165 19.58 4.91 -37.12
C VAL A 165 20.96 4.34 -36.74
N SER A 166 21.68 5.05 -35.87
CA SER A 166 23.00 4.67 -35.41
C SER A 166 22.91 3.83 -34.15
N GLN A 167 23.64 2.71 -34.11
CA GLN A 167 23.75 1.84 -32.95
C GLN A 167 24.26 2.57 -31.71
N ASP A 168 25.16 3.54 -31.86
CA ASP A 168 25.68 4.31 -30.74
C ASP A 168 24.62 5.24 -30.13
N ILE A 169 23.83 5.89 -30.99
CA ILE A 169 22.71 6.75 -30.55
C ILE A 169 21.62 5.88 -29.90
N LEU A 170 21.29 4.73 -30.49
CA LEU A 170 20.37 3.79 -29.91
C LEU A 170 20.79 3.39 -28.49
N LYS A 171 22.06 2.96 -28.31
CA LYS A 171 22.62 2.64 -27.01
C LYS A 171 22.54 3.80 -26.02
N GLN A 172 22.89 5.02 -26.44
CA GLN A 172 22.81 6.20 -25.57
C GLN A 172 21.37 6.52 -25.18
N CYS A 173 20.42 6.40 -26.08
CA CYS A 173 19.00 6.63 -25.80
C CYS A 173 18.44 5.55 -24.86
N LEU A 174 18.87 4.29 -25.01
CA LEU A 174 18.46 3.19 -24.16
C LEU A 174 19.12 3.23 -22.78
N GLN A 175 20.39 3.63 -22.65
CA GLN A 175 21.08 3.72 -21.35
C GLN A 175 20.45 4.74 -20.40
N LYS A 176 19.84 5.80 -20.89
CA LYS A 176 19.21 6.84 -20.05
C LYS A 176 17.97 6.40 -19.28
N ARG A 177 17.40 5.21 -19.56
CA ARG A 177 16.17 4.75 -18.89
C ARG A 177 16.39 3.93 -17.62
N SER A 178 17.57 3.51 -17.29
CA SER A 178 17.84 2.83 -16.00
C SER A 178 17.28 3.58 -14.78
N LEU A 179 16.80 4.84 -15.00
CA LEU A 179 16.37 5.78 -13.97
C LEU A 179 14.86 6.13 -13.99
N LEU A 180 14.05 5.57 -14.89
CA LEU A 180 12.61 5.89 -14.95
C LEU A 180 11.75 4.71 -14.46
N TYR A 181 11.91 4.41 -13.18
CA TYR A 181 10.99 3.60 -12.41
C TYR A 181 9.68 4.37 -12.22
N ASP A 182 8.55 3.75 -12.57
CA ASP A 182 7.24 4.33 -12.25
C ASP A 182 6.99 4.19 -10.74
N LYS A 183 7.35 5.24 -9.99
CA LYS A 183 7.26 5.30 -8.52
C LYS A 183 5.85 5.08 -7.95
N LYS A 184 4.84 4.96 -8.80
CA LYS A 184 3.42 4.82 -8.41
C LYS A 184 2.68 3.72 -9.18
N GLY A 185 3.35 2.96 -10.04
CA GLY A 185 2.74 1.90 -10.84
C GLY A 185 2.65 0.56 -10.12
N GLU A 186 1.98 -0.39 -10.75
CA GLU A 186 1.79 -1.77 -10.25
C GLU A 186 3.13 -2.47 -9.94
N GLU A 187 4.18 -2.19 -10.73
CA GLU A 187 5.52 -2.76 -10.55
C GLU A 187 6.15 -2.36 -9.20
N HIS A 188 5.93 -1.12 -8.75
CA HIS A 188 6.35 -0.64 -7.43
C HIS A 188 5.77 -1.52 -6.30
N TYR A 189 4.45 -1.80 -6.35
CA TYR A 189 3.80 -2.65 -5.36
C TYR A 189 4.25 -4.11 -5.45
N ASN A 190 4.51 -4.60 -6.65
CA ASN A 190 4.96 -5.97 -6.87
C ASN A 190 6.36 -6.20 -6.30
N ILE A 191 7.31 -5.28 -6.51
CA ILE A 191 8.69 -5.43 -6.03
C ILE A 191 8.74 -5.30 -4.50
N ILE A 192 8.06 -4.34 -3.89
CA ILE A 192 8.04 -4.25 -2.42
C ILE A 192 7.35 -5.48 -1.80
N SER A 193 6.30 -6.01 -2.45
CA SER A 193 5.66 -7.25 -2.03
C SER A 193 6.60 -8.46 -2.15
N ALA A 194 7.44 -8.50 -3.18
CA ALA A 194 8.45 -9.54 -3.35
C ALA A 194 9.51 -9.45 -2.24
N LEU A 195 10.00 -8.25 -1.91
CA LEU A 195 10.91 -8.04 -0.78
C LEU A 195 10.30 -8.54 0.53
N HIS A 196 9.05 -8.15 0.83
CA HIS A 196 8.33 -8.61 2.02
C HIS A 196 8.24 -10.14 2.11
N LYS A 197 7.82 -10.77 1.01
CA LYS A 197 7.67 -12.23 0.95
C LYS A 197 9.00 -12.96 1.08
N SER A 198 10.07 -12.40 0.53
CA SER A 198 11.43 -12.94 0.66
C SER A 198 11.91 -12.90 2.12
N VAL A 199 11.74 -11.77 2.79
CA VAL A 199 12.04 -11.62 4.22
C VAL A 199 11.22 -12.61 5.06
N ARG A 200 9.92 -12.69 4.83
CA ARG A 200 9.00 -13.59 5.54
C ARG A 200 9.36 -15.06 5.34
N ASN A 201 9.84 -15.42 4.15
CA ASN A 201 10.30 -16.76 3.82
C ASN A 201 11.74 -17.05 4.23
N SER A 202 12.43 -16.11 4.90
CA SER A 202 13.85 -16.23 5.26
C SER A 202 14.79 -16.41 4.06
N ASP A 203 14.38 -15.96 2.87
CA ASP A 203 15.21 -15.97 1.67
C ASP A 203 16.06 -14.70 1.62
N VAL A 204 17.25 -14.80 2.20
CA VAL A 204 18.21 -13.68 2.28
C VAL A 204 18.65 -13.21 0.90
N GLN A 205 18.88 -14.14 -0.04
CA GLN A 205 19.38 -13.79 -1.36
C GLN A 205 18.34 -13.03 -2.17
N ALA A 206 17.10 -13.50 -2.17
CA ALA A 206 15.98 -12.80 -2.80
C ALA A 206 15.70 -11.45 -2.13
N ALA A 207 15.78 -11.34 -0.79
CA ALA A 207 15.58 -10.08 -0.08
C ALA A 207 16.61 -9.03 -0.52
N VAL A 208 17.88 -9.38 -0.59
CA VAL A 208 18.95 -8.48 -1.07
C VAL A 208 18.75 -8.10 -2.53
N TYR A 209 18.39 -9.06 -3.39
CA TYR A 209 18.14 -8.79 -4.80
C TYR A 209 16.98 -7.81 -5.02
N TRP A 210 15.83 -8.02 -4.37
CA TRP A 210 14.68 -7.15 -4.53
C TRP A 210 14.91 -5.75 -3.95
N LEU A 211 15.66 -5.67 -2.84
CA LEU A 211 16.10 -4.39 -2.27
C LEU A 211 16.99 -3.62 -3.26
N ALA A 212 18.02 -4.28 -3.81
CA ALA A 212 18.91 -3.66 -4.79
C ALA A 212 18.14 -3.20 -6.03
N ARG A 213 17.21 -4.04 -6.55
CA ARG A 213 16.37 -3.69 -7.69
C ARG A 213 15.50 -2.46 -7.44
N MET A 214 14.97 -2.27 -6.21
CA MET A 214 14.23 -1.06 -5.85
C MET A 214 15.13 0.18 -5.85
N LEU A 215 16.31 0.09 -5.24
CA LEU A 215 17.26 1.20 -5.16
C LEU A 215 17.76 1.62 -6.54
N GLU A 216 18.16 0.67 -7.39
CA GLU A 216 18.61 0.92 -8.76
C GLU A 216 17.48 1.47 -9.65
N ALA A 217 16.23 1.12 -9.36
CA ALA A 217 15.06 1.69 -10.00
C ALA A 217 14.73 3.13 -9.51
N GLY A 218 15.48 3.66 -8.55
CA GLY A 218 15.31 5.03 -8.02
C GLY A 218 14.19 5.18 -6.99
N GLU A 219 13.81 4.09 -6.29
CA GLU A 219 12.85 4.16 -5.19
C GLU A 219 13.38 5.02 -4.04
N ASP A 220 12.47 5.69 -3.34
CA ASP A 220 12.80 6.46 -2.14
C ASP A 220 13.36 5.54 -1.04
N PRO A 221 14.63 5.69 -0.64
CA PRO A 221 15.23 4.86 0.41
C PRO A 221 14.49 4.95 1.74
N LEU A 222 13.86 6.10 2.05
CA LEU A 222 13.03 6.25 3.24
C LEU A 222 11.72 5.46 3.14
N TYR A 223 11.15 5.31 1.93
CA TYR A 223 10.01 4.43 1.73
C TYR A 223 10.39 2.97 2.00
N ILE A 224 11.50 2.49 1.44
CA ILE A 224 12.01 1.14 1.70
C ILE A 224 12.25 0.93 3.20
N ALA A 225 12.94 1.88 3.85
CA ALA A 225 13.20 1.82 5.28
C ALA A 225 11.92 1.72 6.13
N ARG A 226 10.87 2.52 5.81
CA ARG A 226 9.56 2.43 6.47
C ARG A 226 8.94 1.04 6.34
N ARG A 227 9.11 0.40 5.18
CA ARG A 227 8.59 -0.96 4.96
C ARG A 227 9.37 -1.99 5.79
N LEU A 228 10.69 -1.86 5.91
CA LEU A 228 11.51 -2.72 6.78
C LEU A 228 11.13 -2.55 8.27
N VAL A 229 10.89 -1.32 8.73
CA VAL A 229 10.37 -1.05 10.09
C VAL A 229 9.03 -1.75 10.33
N ARG A 230 8.12 -1.72 9.36
CA ARG A 230 6.84 -2.45 9.45
C ARG A 230 7.05 -3.96 9.56
N MET A 231 7.91 -4.55 8.70
CA MET A 231 8.23 -5.98 8.72
C MET A 231 8.83 -6.43 10.06
N ALA A 232 9.66 -5.59 10.68
CA ALA A 232 10.27 -5.89 11.98
C ALA A 232 9.23 -6.16 13.06
N SER A 233 8.10 -5.48 13.06
CA SER A 233 7.02 -5.69 14.02
C SER A 233 5.99 -6.73 13.56
N GLU A 234 5.70 -6.79 12.26
CA GLU A 234 4.67 -7.65 11.67
C GLU A 234 5.12 -9.12 11.56
N ASP A 235 6.38 -9.34 11.11
CA ASP A 235 6.88 -10.68 10.78
C ASP A 235 7.89 -11.23 11.78
N ILE A 236 8.48 -10.39 12.64
CA ILE A 236 9.47 -10.77 13.67
C ILE A 236 8.90 -10.55 15.08
N GLY A 237 8.43 -9.35 15.35
CA GLY A 237 7.79 -9.01 16.62
C GLY A 237 8.63 -9.32 17.86
N MET A 238 8.03 -10.03 18.80
CA MET A 238 8.67 -10.42 20.07
C MET A 238 9.59 -11.63 19.94
N ALA A 239 9.65 -12.28 18.78
CA ALA A 239 10.62 -13.36 18.55
C ALA A 239 12.06 -12.82 18.54
N ASP A 240 12.27 -11.59 18.06
CA ASP A 240 13.51 -10.83 18.21
C ASP A 240 13.23 -9.32 18.22
N SER A 241 13.14 -8.73 19.41
CA SER A 241 12.85 -7.30 19.60
C SER A 241 13.90 -6.36 19.02
N ARG A 242 15.14 -6.82 18.79
CA ARG A 242 16.22 -6.03 18.19
C ARG A 242 15.94 -5.70 16.72
N ALA A 243 15.10 -6.47 16.05
CA ALA A 243 14.72 -6.25 14.67
C ALA A 243 14.17 -4.83 14.43
N LEU A 244 13.30 -4.36 15.34
CA LEU A 244 12.73 -3.02 15.26
C LEU A 244 13.80 -1.94 15.47
N GLU A 245 14.70 -2.12 16.43
CA GLU A 245 15.80 -1.17 16.74
C GLU A 245 16.72 -1.00 15.51
N ILE A 246 17.12 -2.12 14.91
CA ILE A 246 18.00 -2.14 13.72
C ILE A 246 17.31 -1.44 12.54
N CYS A 247 16.02 -1.71 12.29
CA CYS A 247 15.30 -1.07 11.20
C CYS A 247 15.09 0.42 11.43
N VAL A 248 14.86 0.85 12.68
CA VAL A 248 14.77 2.29 13.00
C VAL A 248 16.13 2.97 12.84
N ALA A 249 17.23 2.31 13.26
CA ALA A 249 18.58 2.82 13.02
C ALA A 249 18.90 2.94 11.52
N ALA A 250 18.51 1.95 10.69
CA ALA A 250 18.66 2.00 9.25
C ALA A 250 17.83 3.13 8.63
N TYR A 251 16.60 3.36 9.11
CA TYR A 251 15.78 4.51 8.68
C TYR A 251 16.48 5.84 8.96
N GLN A 252 17.04 6.00 10.15
CA GLN A 252 17.78 7.22 10.53
C GLN A 252 19.05 7.39 9.69
N ALA A 253 19.78 6.31 9.43
CA ALA A 253 20.95 6.33 8.55
C ALA A 253 20.58 6.79 7.14
N CYS A 254 19.47 6.31 6.57
CA CYS A 254 18.98 6.78 5.28
C CYS A 254 18.65 8.27 5.28
N HIS A 255 18.09 8.77 6.38
CA HIS A 255 17.75 10.19 6.51
C HIS A 255 18.99 11.08 6.58
N TYR A 256 20.06 10.63 7.25
CA TYR A 256 21.29 11.42 7.43
C TYR A 256 22.26 11.32 6.27
N LEU A 257 22.38 10.17 5.64
CA LEU A 257 23.40 9.89 4.63
C LEU A 257 22.89 10.06 3.20
N GLY A 258 21.65 9.63 2.92
CA GLY A 258 21.12 9.57 1.57
C GLY A 258 21.74 8.46 0.71
N VAL A 259 21.40 8.47 -0.58
CA VAL A 259 21.93 7.54 -1.60
C VAL A 259 23.25 8.10 -2.13
N PRO A 260 24.29 7.29 -2.38
CA PRO A 260 24.30 5.81 -2.32
C PRO A 260 24.68 5.22 -0.94
N GLU A 261 25.16 6.03 0.00
CA GLU A 261 25.76 5.54 1.25
C GLU A 261 24.77 4.74 2.12
N CYS A 262 23.50 5.11 2.11
CA CYS A 262 22.48 4.41 2.91
C CYS A 262 22.14 3.00 2.41
N ASN A 263 22.55 2.63 1.19
CA ASN A 263 22.21 1.33 0.57
C ASN A 263 22.67 0.14 1.44
N VAL A 264 23.88 0.25 2.02
CA VAL A 264 24.43 -0.81 2.88
C VAL A 264 23.66 -0.95 4.20
N HIS A 265 23.15 0.16 4.74
CA HIS A 265 22.35 0.17 5.98
C HIS A 265 20.97 -0.50 5.75
N LEU A 266 20.35 -0.25 4.60
CA LEU A 266 19.12 -0.93 4.18
C LEU A 266 19.36 -2.43 3.96
N THR A 267 20.48 -2.78 3.33
CA THR A 267 20.89 -4.18 3.13
C THR A 267 21.10 -4.88 4.47
N HIS A 268 21.78 -4.23 5.43
CA HIS A 268 21.95 -4.77 6.79
C HIS A 268 20.60 -5.08 7.43
N ALA A 269 19.66 -4.14 7.40
CA ALA A 269 18.33 -4.35 7.97
C ALA A 269 17.56 -5.48 7.25
N ALA A 270 17.59 -5.55 5.92
CA ALA A 270 16.92 -6.59 5.15
C ALA A 270 17.49 -7.99 5.45
N VAL A 271 18.82 -8.12 5.50
CA VAL A 271 19.50 -9.37 5.85
C VAL A 271 19.17 -9.78 7.28
N TYR A 272 19.22 -8.85 8.23
CA TYR A 272 18.86 -9.12 9.62
C TYR A 272 17.43 -9.66 9.72
N LEU A 273 16.46 -8.98 9.10
CA LEU A 273 15.07 -9.41 9.10
C LEU A 273 14.87 -10.78 8.45
N ALA A 274 15.59 -11.06 7.36
CA ALA A 274 15.50 -12.34 6.69
C ALA A 274 16.04 -13.49 7.55
N LEU A 275 17.07 -13.25 8.35
CA LEU A 275 17.69 -14.24 9.25
C LEU A 275 16.97 -14.37 10.60
N ALA A 276 16.25 -13.35 11.05
CA ALA A 276 15.58 -13.34 12.34
C ALA A 276 14.48 -14.42 12.41
N PRO A 277 14.22 -14.99 13.62
CA PRO A 277 13.10 -15.90 13.82
C PRO A 277 11.77 -15.20 13.52
N LYS A 278 10.84 -15.90 12.86
CA LYS A 278 9.57 -15.32 12.37
C LYS A 278 8.45 -15.52 13.38
N SER A 279 7.71 -14.44 13.66
CA SER A 279 6.47 -14.47 14.43
C SER A 279 5.53 -13.34 14.00
N ASN A 280 4.30 -13.68 13.70
CA ASN A 280 3.23 -12.72 13.44
C ASN A 280 2.27 -12.57 14.64
N ALA A 281 2.69 -13.02 15.82
CA ALA A 281 1.84 -13.04 17.02
C ALA A 281 1.31 -11.66 17.41
N LEU A 282 2.07 -10.59 17.18
CA LEU A 282 1.63 -9.21 17.44
C LEU A 282 0.54 -8.76 16.47
N GLU A 283 0.69 -9.06 15.18
CA GLU A 283 -0.32 -8.73 14.14
C GLU A 283 -1.64 -9.46 14.42
N VAL A 284 -1.57 -10.75 14.74
CA VAL A 284 -2.74 -11.56 15.12
C VAL A 284 -3.39 -11.03 16.39
N ALA A 285 -2.60 -10.70 17.42
CA ALA A 285 -3.09 -10.13 18.67
C ALA A 285 -3.86 -8.83 18.45
N TYR A 286 -3.29 -7.90 17.67
CA TYR A 286 -3.94 -6.64 17.38
C TYR A 286 -5.23 -6.82 16.57
N ASN A 287 -5.24 -7.68 15.55
CA ASN A 287 -6.40 -7.91 14.71
C ASN A 287 -7.56 -8.54 15.49
N ASN A 288 -7.27 -9.49 16.38
CA ASN A 288 -8.26 -10.09 17.27
C ASN A 288 -8.82 -9.06 18.27
N ALA A 289 -7.94 -8.27 18.91
CA ALA A 289 -8.35 -7.22 19.83
C ALA A 289 -9.18 -6.13 19.12
N LYS A 290 -8.79 -5.73 17.91
CA LYS A 290 -9.54 -4.79 17.05
C LYS A 290 -10.94 -5.32 16.71
N SER A 291 -11.05 -6.60 16.36
CA SER A 291 -12.34 -7.22 16.05
C SER A 291 -13.29 -7.19 17.27
N ASP A 292 -12.79 -7.53 18.45
CA ASP A 292 -13.59 -7.49 19.68
C ASP A 292 -13.89 -6.05 20.10
N ALA A 293 -12.94 -5.14 20.01
CA ALA A 293 -13.16 -3.72 20.31
C ALA A 293 -14.28 -3.10 19.45
N LEU A 294 -14.33 -3.41 18.15
CA LEU A 294 -15.41 -2.93 17.28
C LEU A 294 -16.79 -3.47 17.65
N LYS A 295 -16.86 -4.65 18.29
CA LYS A 295 -18.12 -5.25 18.74
C LYS A 295 -18.56 -4.79 20.12
N THR A 296 -17.65 -4.16 20.88
CA THR A 296 -17.84 -3.78 22.28
C THR A 296 -17.59 -2.29 22.53
N LEU A 297 -17.78 -1.44 21.52
CA LEU A 297 -17.60 0.00 21.62
C LEU A 297 -18.51 0.67 22.68
N ASP A 298 -19.66 0.06 22.98
CA ASP A 298 -20.62 0.46 23.99
C ASP A 298 -20.24 0.02 25.41
N GLN A 299 -19.31 -0.93 25.55
CA GLN A 299 -18.89 -1.43 26.85
C GLN A 299 -18.03 -0.39 27.59
N PRO A 300 -18.44 0.02 28.80
CA PRO A 300 -17.68 1.01 29.55
C PRO A 300 -16.38 0.43 30.11
N VAL A 301 -15.39 1.29 30.32
CA VAL A 301 -14.21 0.93 31.09
C VAL A 301 -14.63 0.53 32.52
N PRO A 302 -14.15 -0.59 33.10
CA PRO A 302 -14.48 -0.99 34.47
C PRO A 302 -14.24 0.13 35.48
N LEU A 303 -15.18 0.33 36.43
CA LEU A 303 -15.17 1.49 37.33
C LEU A 303 -13.89 1.57 38.20
N HIS A 304 -13.36 0.43 38.63
CA HIS A 304 -12.18 0.37 39.49
C HIS A 304 -10.89 0.82 38.81
N ILE A 305 -10.79 0.76 37.49
CA ILE A 305 -9.61 1.23 36.72
C ILE A 305 -9.81 2.62 36.13
N ARG A 306 -10.95 3.29 36.38
CA ARG A 306 -11.16 4.67 35.95
C ARG A 306 -10.52 5.65 36.93
N ASN A 307 -9.87 6.70 36.41
CA ASN A 307 -9.37 7.78 37.25
C ASN A 307 -10.51 8.59 37.89
N ALA A 308 -10.34 8.99 39.14
CA ALA A 308 -11.33 9.76 39.91
C ALA A 308 -10.73 11.10 40.40
N PRO A 309 -10.40 12.08 39.51
CA PRO A 309 -9.78 13.34 39.91
C PRO A 309 -10.73 14.28 40.65
N THR A 310 -12.05 14.11 40.49
CA THR A 310 -13.06 14.98 41.14
C THR A 310 -13.82 14.24 42.21
N LYS A 311 -14.43 15.03 43.18
CA LYS A 311 -15.26 14.48 44.24
C LYS A 311 -16.47 13.72 43.67
N LEU A 312 -17.13 14.27 42.66
CA LEU A 312 -18.25 13.63 41.99
C LEU A 312 -17.89 12.27 41.40
N MET A 313 -16.70 12.14 40.74
CA MET A 313 -16.27 10.87 40.19
C MET A 313 -16.03 9.82 41.27
N LYS A 314 -15.51 10.21 42.44
CA LYS A 314 -15.37 9.32 43.61
C LYS A 314 -16.73 8.85 44.12
N GLU A 315 -17.71 9.78 44.21
CA GLU A 315 -19.08 9.47 44.61
C GLU A 315 -19.78 8.52 43.61
N LEU A 316 -19.48 8.64 42.34
CA LEU A 316 -19.93 7.71 41.27
C LEU A 316 -19.21 6.37 41.27
N GLY A 317 -18.30 6.10 42.20
CA GLY A 317 -17.62 4.83 42.36
C GLY A 317 -16.38 4.63 41.49
N TYR A 318 -15.88 5.68 40.82
CA TYR A 318 -14.64 5.61 40.05
C TYR A 318 -13.46 5.34 40.99
N ASN A 319 -12.53 4.49 40.55
CA ASN A 319 -11.35 4.03 41.31
C ASN A 319 -11.68 3.21 42.57
N LYS A 320 -12.96 2.87 42.80
CA LYS A 320 -13.36 2.07 43.95
C LYS A 320 -12.96 0.63 43.74
N GLY A 321 -12.09 0.11 44.64
CA GLY A 321 -11.53 -1.23 44.54
C GLY A 321 -10.30 -1.34 43.63
N TYR A 322 -9.70 -0.21 43.23
CA TYR A 322 -8.41 -0.23 42.53
C TYR A 322 -7.31 -0.68 43.50
N GLU A 323 -6.48 -1.57 43.03
CA GLU A 323 -5.33 -2.12 43.78
C GLU A 323 -4.03 -1.70 43.11
N TYR A 324 -3.24 -0.87 43.79
CA TYR A 324 -1.96 -0.44 43.26
C TYR A 324 -0.97 -1.61 43.31
N SER A 325 -0.62 -2.15 42.15
CA SER A 325 0.17 -3.40 42.05
C SER A 325 1.51 -3.35 42.78
N HIS A 326 2.13 -2.17 42.89
CA HIS A 326 3.41 -2.02 43.62
C HIS A 326 3.32 -2.24 45.15
N ASP A 327 2.12 -2.17 45.71
CA ASP A 327 1.89 -2.43 47.15
C ASP A 327 1.73 -3.93 47.46
N TYR A 328 1.74 -4.78 46.42
CA TYR A 328 1.53 -6.23 46.56
C TYR A 328 2.79 -7.02 46.25
N GLU A 329 2.86 -8.21 46.87
CA GLU A 329 3.90 -9.18 46.59
C GLU A 329 3.94 -9.52 45.10
N TYR A 330 5.10 -9.64 44.51
CA TYR A 330 5.34 -9.82 43.07
C TYR A 330 4.93 -8.64 42.21
N HIS A 331 4.52 -7.48 42.77
CA HIS A 331 3.99 -6.32 42.05
C HIS A 331 2.84 -6.70 41.08
N MET A 332 1.98 -7.61 41.52
CA MET A 332 0.84 -8.12 40.75
C MET A 332 -0.40 -8.29 41.63
N THR A 333 -1.55 -8.01 41.05
CA THR A 333 -2.87 -8.31 41.64
C THR A 333 -3.65 -9.21 40.65
N ASP A 334 -4.74 -9.81 41.13
CA ASP A 334 -5.68 -10.56 40.31
C ASP A 334 -6.81 -9.70 39.76
N MET A 335 -6.68 -8.37 39.86
CA MET A 335 -7.67 -7.40 39.38
C MET A 335 -7.96 -7.57 37.91
N GLN A 336 -9.23 -7.62 37.54
CA GLN A 336 -9.71 -7.71 36.16
C GLN A 336 -9.63 -6.33 35.49
N CYS A 337 -8.94 -6.25 34.34
CA CYS A 337 -8.77 -5.00 33.60
C CYS A 337 -9.54 -4.93 32.27
N LEU A 338 -10.07 -6.06 31.76
CA LEU A 338 -10.93 -6.07 30.59
C LEU A 338 -12.39 -5.76 30.97
N PRO A 339 -13.21 -5.26 30.05
CA PRO A 339 -14.66 -5.22 30.23
C PRO A 339 -15.21 -6.62 30.53
N ASP A 340 -16.33 -6.68 31.27
CA ASP A 340 -16.93 -7.95 31.72
C ASP A 340 -17.22 -8.91 30.55
N ALA A 341 -17.67 -8.38 29.42
CA ALA A 341 -17.93 -9.16 28.21
C ALA A 341 -16.68 -9.82 27.58
N LEU A 342 -15.48 -9.37 27.97
CA LEU A 342 -14.21 -9.83 27.41
C LEU A 342 -13.33 -10.56 28.45
N VAL A 343 -13.89 -10.87 29.64
CA VAL A 343 -13.18 -11.61 30.68
C VAL A 343 -12.69 -12.96 30.13
N GLY A 344 -11.42 -13.26 30.38
CA GLY A 344 -10.80 -14.52 29.92
C GLY A 344 -10.32 -14.50 28.46
N LYS A 345 -10.50 -13.42 27.71
CA LYS A 345 -9.92 -13.30 26.37
C LYS A 345 -8.40 -13.23 26.44
N GLU A 346 -7.76 -13.94 25.53
CA GLU A 346 -6.32 -13.90 25.31
C GLU A 346 -6.06 -13.42 23.89
N TYR A 347 -5.44 -12.25 23.75
CA TYR A 347 -5.11 -11.68 22.44
C TYR A 347 -3.71 -12.05 21.99
N TYR A 348 -2.71 -11.88 22.90
CA TYR A 348 -1.32 -12.19 22.59
C TYR A 348 -0.98 -13.62 23.01
N VAL A 349 -0.74 -14.46 22.02
CA VAL A 349 -0.31 -15.84 22.19
C VAL A 349 1.08 -15.98 21.57
N PRO A 350 2.15 -16.10 22.38
CA PRO A 350 3.52 -16.22 21.88
C PRO A 350 3.72 -17.47 21.02
N SER A 351 4.48 -17.33 19.94
CA SER A 351 4.93 -18.44 19.11
C SER A 351 5.97 -19.30 19.84
N ASP A 352 6.49 -20.32 19.18
CA ASP A 352 7.62 -21.13 19.65
C ASP A 352 8.98 -20.67 19.11
N GLN A 353 9.01 -19.48 18.50
CA GLN A 353 10.17 -18.95 17.81
C GLN A 353 10.95 -17.94 18.66
N GLY A 354 12.26 -18.00 18.58
CA GLY A 354 13.18 -17.02 19.17
C GLY A 354 12.93 -16.72 20.65
N SER A 355 12.85 -15.45 21.00
CA SER A 355 12.62 -14.98 22.37
C SER A 355 11.20 -15.23 22.89
N GLU A 356 10.23 -15.54 22.04
CA GLU A 356 8.84 -15.79 22.46
C GLU A 356 8.70 -17.05 23.31
N VAL A 357 9.62 -18.00 23.24
CA VAL A 357 9.70 -19.13 24.19
C VAL A 357 9.83 -18.62 25.63
N ARG A 358 10.71 -17.63 25.86
CA ARG A 358 10.88 -17.00 27.19
C ARG A 358 9.65 -16.21 27.61
N VAL A 359 9.05 -15.49 26.66
CA VAL A 359 7.80 -14.74 26.90
C VAL A 359 6.67 -15.68 27.30
N ARG A 360 6.52 -16.82 26.64
CA ARG A 360 5.52 -17.86 26.98
C ARG A 360 5.70 -18.34 28.40
N ASN A 361 6.93 -18.66 28.80
CA ASN A 361 7.26 -19.09 30.19
C ASN A 361 6.92 -17.98 31.19
N ARG A 362 7.23 -16.73 30.86
CA ARG A 362 6.89 -15.59 31.72
C ARG A 362 5.39 -15.40 31.89
N LEU A 363 4.61 -15.53 30.80
CA LEU A 363 3.15 -15.46 30.85
C LEU A 363 2.56 -16.59 31.70
N ALA A 364 3.10 -17.81 31.60
CA ALA A 364 2.68 -18.92 32.46
C ALA A 364 2.95 -18.64 33.96
N GLN A 365 4.12 -18.10 34.27
CA GLN A 365 4.45 -17.66 35.65
C GLN A 365 3.47 -16.56 36.13
N ILE A 366 3.19 -15.56 35.31
CA ILE A 366 2.25 -14.50 35.67
C ILE A 366 0.85 -15.08 35.95
N LYS A 367 0.35 -16.02 35.13
CA LYS A 367 -0.93 -16.71 35.37
C LYS A 367 -0.93 -17.48 36.72
N GLN A 368 0.16 -18.19 37.02
CA GLN A 368 0.30 -18.91 38.30
C GLN A 368 0.30 -17.95 39.50
N ILE A 369 1.06 -16.86 39.44
CA ILE A 369 1.11 -15.84 40.50
C ILE A 369 -0.27 -15.23 40.73
N LYS A 370 -0.98 -14.80 39.64
CA LYS A 370 -2.32 -14.26 39.76
C LYS A 370 -3.33 -15.26 40.33
N ALA A 371 -3.26 -16.54 39.95
CA ALA A 371 -4.08 -17.59 40.53
C ALA A 371 -3.79 -17.79 42.03
N MET A 372 -2.51 -17.72 42.45
CA MET A 372 -2.14 -17.78 43.84
C MET A 372 -2.66 -16.59 44.66
N VAL A 373 -2.52 -15.35 44.12
CA VAL A 373 -3.04 -14.13 44.73
C VAL A 373 -4.54 -14.23 44.92
N HIS A 374 -5.27 -14.68 43.87
CA HIS A 374 -6.70 -14.90 43.92
C HIS A 374 -7.11 -15.89 45.02
N ARG A 375 -6.45 -17.06 45.09
CA ARG A 375 -6.70 -18.07 46.12
C ARG A 375 -6.47 -17.51 47.54
N ASN A 376 -5.38 -16.81 47.76
CA ASN A 376 -5.07 -16.20 49.05
C ASN A 376 -6.10 -15.14 49.48
N ARG A 377 -6.63 -14.39 48.54
CA ARG A 377 -7.73 -13.43 48.76
C ARG A 377 -9.01 -14.15 49.20
N MET A 378 -9.40 -15.22 48.51
CA MET A 378 -10.61 -15.98 48.84
C MET A 378 -10.50 -16.63 50.25
N ILE A 379 -9.32 -17.14 50.65
CA ILE A 379 -9.08 -17.68 52.00
C ILE A 379 -9.24 -16.57 53.06
N LYS A 380 -8.69 -15.38 52.83
CA LYS A 380 -8.82 -14.25 53.75
C LYS A 380 -10.26 -13.75 53.91
N GLN A 381 -11.05 -13.80 52.85
CA GLN A 381 -12.46 -13.38 52.87
C GLN A 381 -13.39 -14.43 53.50
N ASN A 382 -12.99 -15.72 53.54
CA ASN A 382 -13.82 -16.81 54.04
C ASN A 382 -13.04 -17.68 55.06
N PRO A 383 -12.68 -17.14 56.24
CA PRO A 383 -11.81 -17.85 57.24
C PRO A 383 -12.47 -19.05 57.89
N LYS A 384 -13.77 -19.36 57.66
CA LYS A 384 -14.54 -20.44 58.28
C LYS A 384 -14.60 -21.76 57.49
N GLY A 385 -13.95 -21.84 56.30
CA GLY A 385 -14.01 -23.03 55.44
C GLY A 385 -12.95 -24.11 55.70
N GLY A 386 -12.18 -24.05 56.80
CA GLY A 386 -11.03 -24.92 57.10
C GLY A 386 -11.13 -25.77 58.37
N LYS A 387 -12.33 -26.21 58.75
CA LYS A 387 -12.51 -27.23 59.79
C LYS A 387 -13.75 -28.07 59.45
N SER A 388 -13.57 -29.12 58.75
CA SER A 388 -14.36 -30.37 58.81
C SER A 388 -13.52 -31.50 58.21
#